data_2c8a9078a78ec33536224cabfa4cb316
#
_entry.id   2c8a9078a78ec33536224cabfa4cb316
#
_cell.length_a   1.000
_cell.length_b   1.000
_cell.length_c   1.000
_cell.angle_alpha   90.00
_cell.angle_beta   90.00
_cell.angle_gamma   90.00
#
_symmetry.space_group_name_H-M   'P 1'
#
loop_
_entity.id
_entity.type
_entity.pdbx_description
1 polymer ?
#
loop_
_entity_poly.entity_id
_entity_poly.type
_entity_poly.pdbx_seq_one_letter_code
_entity_poly.pdbx_strand_id
1 'polypeptide(L)'
;MNEPSRSTSYRVGRLWRDGGWQRDASFAVDAGGALVDANDGVETIGQWVLPGMPNLHSHAFQRAMAGLAERRGRADDSFWSWREAMYSFAAVIDPESLQAIAAQLYVEMLKAGYTRVCEFHYLHHRPDGTPYAQAEAMSLALVAAAREAGIGLTLLPVLYMSGGFDGRALGERQRRFGHDVDGYLRLLDTLHAHADDDLRVGTALHSLRAVPEAALREVLASPRVRTGPIHIHIAEQIGEVQDCLAIRGARPVEWLFDHAEVDARWCLVHATHLTEAETARIAASGAVAGLCPTTEANLGDGLFPLAAYLDAGGAFGIGSDSHISVSPVEELRWLEYGQRLLTRRRNIAARQPGASVGETLWRGALAGGAR
;
A
#
# COMPACT_ATOMS: atom_id res chain seq x y z
N MET A 1 22.28 -25.67 28.10
CA MET A 1 23.03 -25.66 26.83
C MET A 1 22.00 -25.40 25.75
N ASN A 2 21.96 -24.19 25.21
CA ASN A 2 21.07 -23.87 24.08
C ASN A 2 21.59 -24.65 22.88
N GLU A 3 20.74 -25.49 22.27
CA GLU A 3 21.04 -26.04 20.95
C GLU A 3 21.31 -24.86 20.00
N PRO A 4 22.36 -24.93 19.16
CA PRO A 4 22.58 -23.90 18.17
C PRO A 4 21.36 -23.85 17.25
N SER A 5 20.74 -22.66 17.11
CA SER A 5 19.63 -22.45 16.20
C SER A 5 20.04 -22.95 14.81
N ARG A 6 19.33 -23.92 14.27
CA ARG A 6 19.59 -24.46 12.92
C ARG A 6 19.38 -23.33 11.91
N SER A 7 20.48 -22.83 11.37
CA SER A 7 20.44 -21.93 10.21
C SER A 7 20.54 -22.74 8.92
N THR A 8 19.84 -22.32 7.89
CA THR A 8 19.94 -22.89 6.54
C THR A 8 20.82 -21.98 5.70
N SER A 9 21.92 -22.54 5.18
CA SER A 9 22.88 -21.80 4.35
C SER A 9 22.59 -21.99 2.87
N TYR A 10 22.68 -20.90 2.11
CA TYR A 10 22.39 -20.84 0.69
C TYR A 10 23.57 -20.29 -0.10
N ARG A 11 23.79 -20.82 -1.33
CA ARG A 11 24.72 -20.28 -2.32
C ARG A 11 23.98 -19.82 -3.55
N VAL A 12 24.41 -18.69 -4.11
CA VAL A 12 23.79 -18.07 -5.28
C VAL A 12 24.86 -17.56 -6.24
N GLY A 13 24.59 -17.60 -7.53
CA GLY A 13 25.53 -17.08 -8.53
C GLY A 13 25.72 -15.56 -8.42
N ARG A 14 24.64 -14.83 -8.07
CA ARG A 14 24.66 -13.38 -7.84
C ARG A 14 23.65 -13.00 -6.79
N LEU A 15 24.09 -12.25 -5.79
CA LEU A 15 23.28 -11.67 -4.73
C LEU A 15 23.31 -10.15 -4.85
N TRP A 16 22.14 -9.53 -4.90
CA TRP A 16 22.03 -8.09 -4.71
C TRP A 16 22.04 -7.75 -3.23
N ARG A 17 23.11 -7.11 -2.77
CA ARG A 17 23.27 -6.71 -1.36
C ARG A 17 24.06 -5.40 -1.31
N ASP A 18 23.73 -4.54 -0.35
CA ASP A 18 24.43 -3.28 -0.10
C ASP A 18 24.57 -2.36 -1.33
N GLY A 19 23.53 -2.37 -2.19
CA GLY A 19 23.47 -1.55 -3.39
C GLY A 19 24.30 -2.06 -4.57
N GLY A 20 24.77 -3.33 -4.54
CA GLY A 20 25.56 -3.93 -5.63
C GLY A 20 25.39 -5.43 -5.79
N TRP A 21 25.93 -5.96 -6.90
CA TRP A 21 25.95 -7.38 -7.19
C TRP A 21 27.20 -8.05 -6.63
N GLN A 22 27.01 -9.00 -5.73
CA GLN A 22 28.07 -9.91 -5.25
C GLN A 22 28.02 -11.22 -6.07
N ARG A 23 29.15 -11.69 -6.57
CA ARG A 23 29.24 -12.95 -7.32
C ARG A 23 29.57 -14.09 -6.36
N ASP A 24 29.05 -15.28 -6.67
CA ASP A 24 29.32 -16.52 -5.92
C ASP A 24 29.14 -16.32 -4.40
N ALA A 25 28.03 -15.64 -4.05
CA ALA A 25 27.74 -15.23 -2.69
C ALA A 25 27.07 -16.36 -1.90
N SER A 26 27.31 -16.37 -0.57
CA SER A 26 26.60 -17.24 0.37
C SER A 26 25.98 -16.40 1.48
N PHE A 27 24.84 -16.85 1.96
CA PHE A 27 24.15 -16.29 3.13
C PHE A 27 23.42 -17.43 3.86
N ALA A 28 23.09 -17.22 5.11
CA ALA A 28 22.24 -18.14 5.85
C ALA A 28 21.02 -17.43 6.45
N VAL A 29 20.00 -18.22 6.72
CA VAL A 29 18.78 -17.77 7.38
C VAL A 29 18.61 -18.63 8.63
N ASP A 30 18.45 -18.00 9.79
CA ASP A 30 18.18 -18.69 11.04
C ASP A 30 16.71 -19.15 11.15
N ALA A 31 16.38 -19.84 12.22
CA ALA A 31 15.02 -20.35 12.46
C ALA A 31 13.98 -19.23 12.64
N GLY A 32 14.39 -18.00 12.94
CA GLY A 32 13.54 -16.81 13.02
C GLY A 32 13.41 -16.05 11.70
N GLY A 33 14.05 -16.54 10.61
CA GLY A 33 14.02 -15.88 9.30
C GLY A 33 15.05 -14.75 9.14
N ALA A 34 15.92 -14.51 10.14
CA ALA A 34 16.94 -13.47 10.05
C ALA A 34 18.15 -13.93 9.22
N LEU A 35 18.74 -12.99 8.46
CA LEU A 35 19.99 -13.23 7.74
C LEU A 35 21.15 -13.31 8.75
N VAL A 36 21.91 -14.38 8.67
CA VAL A 36 23.11 -14.63 9.47
C VAL A 36 24.27 -15.07 8.57
N ASP A 37 25.48 -15.16 9.13
CA ASP A 37 26.64 -15.65 8.37
C ASP A 37 26.45 -17.11 7.95
N ALA A 38 26.87 -17.43 6.71
CA ALA A 38 26.73 -18.77 6.17
C ALA A 38 27.67 -19.76 6.89
N ASN A 39 27.11 -20.91 7.28
CA ASN A 39 27.84 -22.06 7.82
C ASN A 39 28.14 -23.08 6.68
N ASP A 40 28.91 -24.14 7.00
CA ASP A 40 29.13 -25.27 6.08
C ASP A 40 27.82 -26.01 5.77
N GLY A 41 27.66 -26.50 4.54
CA GLY A 41 26.44 -27.21 4.11
C GLY A 41 25.49 -26.29 3.33
N VAL A 42 25.92 -25.83 2.19
CA VAL A 42 25.27 -24.79 1.37
C VAL A 42 24.38 -25.39 0.29
N GLU A 43 23.10 -25.08 0.33
CA GLU A 43 22.17 -25.38 -0.78
C GLU A 43 22.28 -24.30 -1.88
N THR A 44 22.32 -24.70 -3.13
CA THR A 44 22.30 -23.76 -4.27
C THR A 44 20.88 -23.49 -4.69
N ILE A 45 20.38 -22.24 -4.48
CA ILE A 45 18.97 -21.87 -4.71
C ILE A 45 18.73 -21.06 -5.98
N GLY A 46 19.75 -20.66 -6.71
CA GLY A 46 19.51 -19.94 -7.97
C GLY A 46 20.71 -19.16 -8.48
N GLN A 47 20.53 -18.55 -9.64
CA GLN A 47 21.56 -17.75 -10.29
C GLN A 47 21.56 -16.30 -9.83
N TRP A 48 20.38 -15.74 -9.55
CA TRP A 48 20.19 -14.33 -9.22
C TRP A 48 19.23 -14.21 -8.05
N VAL A 49 19.64 -13.51 -7.01
CA VAL A 49 18.81 -13.23 -5.82
C VAL A 49 18.75 -11.74 -5.59
N LEU A 50 17.56 -11.23 -5.40
CA LEU A 50 17.20 -9.85 -5.09
C LEU A 50 16.48 -9.80 -3.73
N PRO A 51 16.55 -8.69 -3.01
CA PRO A 51 15.64 -8.45 -1.87
C PRO A 51 14.18 -8.51 -2.33
N GLY A 52 13.31 -9.07 -1.49
CA GLY A 52 11.88 -9.05 -1.72
C GLY A 52 11.31 -7.64 -1.69
N MET A 53 10.30 -7.38 -2.51
CA MET A 53 9.68 -6.06 -2.62
C MET A 53 8.59 -5.89 -1.55
N PRO A 54 8.56 -4.79 -0.79
CA PRO A 54 7.39 -4.41 -0.01
C PRO A 54 6.24 -3.94 -0.93
N ASN A 55 5.03 -4.42 -0.67
CA ASN A 55 3.80 -3.94 -1.28
C ASN A 55 3.17 -2.89 -0.35
N LEU A 56 3.23 -1.62 -0.71
CA LEU A 56 2.80 -0.52 0.17
C LEU A 56 1.29 -0.31 0.22
N HIS A 57 0.52 -0.92 -0.69
CA HIS A 57 -0.91 -0.69 -0.74
C HIS A 57 -1.66 -1.88 -1.34
N SER A 58 -2.65 -2.34 -0.60
CA SER A 58 -3.45 -3.52 -0.93
C SER A 58 -4.85 -3.41 -0.34
N HIS A 59 -5.85 -3.83 -1.09
CA HIS A 59 -7.21 -4.10 -0.64
C HIS A 59 -7.54 -5.55 -0.96
N ALA A 60 -7.15 -6.48 -0.12
CA ALA A 60 -7.19 -7.92 -0.43
C ALA A 60 -8.54 -8.40 -0.95
N PHE A 61 -9.65 -7.90 -0.41
CA PHE A 61 -10.99 -8.30 -0.83
C PHE A 61 -11.28 -7.97 -2.31
N GLN A 62 -10.63 -6.96 -2.88
CA GLN A 62 -10.83 -6.56 -4.27
C GLN A 62 -10.25 -7.59 -5.26
N ARG A 63 -9.33 -8.46 -4.82
CA ARG A 63 -8.85 -9.57 -5.66
C ARG A 63 -9.99 -10.46 -6.14
N ALA A 64 -11.07 -10.61 -5.37
CA ALA A 64 -12.25 -11.37 -5.76
C ALA A 64 -12.94 -10.86 -7.03
N MET A 65 -12.77 -9.58 -7.38
CA MET A 65 -13.37 -8.97 -8.56
C MET A 65 -12.44 -8.82 -9.75
N ALA A 66 -11.19 -9.26 -9.65
CA ALA A 66 -10.21 -9.12 -10.73
C ALA A 66 -10.69 -9.76 -12.03
N GLY A 67 -10.68 -8.98 -13.13
CA GLY A 67 -11.20 -9.39 -14.45
C GLY A 67 -12.73 -9.37 -14.57
N LEU A 68 -13.48 -9.23 -13.50
CA LEU A 68 -14.94 -9.17 -13.53
C LEU A 68 -15.47 -7.75 -13.72
N ALA A 69 -14.69 -6.75 -13.36
CA ALA A 69 -14.99 -5.34 -13.57
C ALA A 69 -14.57 -4.83 -14.97
N GLU A 70 -13.84 -5.63 -15.76
CA GLU A 70 -13.35 -5.29 -17.11
C GLU A 70 -14.42 -5.48 -18.21
N ARG A 71 -15.66 -5.19 -17.89
CA ARG A 71 -16.78 -5.29 -18.84
C ARG A 71 -17.47 -3.95 -18.96
N ARG A 72 -17.43 -3.39 -20.15
CA ARG A 72 -18.11 -2.13 -20.43
C ARG A 72 -19.62 -2.26 -20.17
N GLY A 73 -20.09 -1.69 -19.07
CA GLY A 73 -21.50 -1.66 -18.70
C GLY A 73 -22.23 -0.44 -19.25
N ARG A 74 -21.52 0.69 -19.38
CA ARG A 74 -22.06 2.00 -19.81
C ARG A 74 -21.10 2.67 -20.80
N ALA A 75 -21.60 3.70 -21.48
CA ALA A 75 -20.77 4.47 -22.43
C ALA A 75 -19.69 5.31 -21.70
N ASP A 76 -19.95 5.66 -20.44
CA ASP A 76 -19.18 6.54 -19.57
C ASP A 76 -18.52 5.78 -18.40
N ASP A 77 -18.03 4.55 -18.64
CA ASP A 77 -17.32 3.79 -17.63
C ASP A 77 -16.13 4.59 -17.07
N SER A 78 -16.00 4.57 -15.75
CA SER A 78 -15.03 5.35 -15.00
C SER A 78 -14.79 4.71 -13.64
N PHE A 79 -13.90 5.29 -12.82
CA PHE A 79 -13.74 4.95 -11.40
C PHE A 79 -15.09 4.77 -10.67
N TRP A 80 -16.11 5.58 -10.98
CA TRP A 80 -17.39 5.53 -10.29
C TRP A 80 -18.22 4.29 -10.63
N SER A 81 -18.20 3.81 -11.88
CA SER A 81 -18.86 2.56 -12.28
C SER A 81 -18.12 1.34 -11.74
N TRP A 82 -16.79 1.36 -11.73
CA TRP A 82 -15.97 0.35 -11.08
C TRP A 82 -16.27 0.25 -9.58
N ARG A 83 -16.42 1.38 -8.89
CA ARG A 83 -16.75 1.43 -7.45
C ARG A 83 -18.10 0.78 -7.13
N GLU A 84 -19.09 0.89 -8.02
CA GLU A 84 -20.37 0.19 -7.86
C GLU A 84 -20.21 -1.34 -7.92
N ALA A 85 -19.36 -1.85 -8.82
CA ALA A 85 -19.01 -3.26 -8.84
C ALA A 85 -18.30 -3.67 -7.53
N MET A 86 -17.32 -2.91 -7.08
CA MET A 86 -16.62 -3.15 -5.82
C MET A 86 -17.58 -3.23 -4.62
N TYR A 87 -18.56 -2.33 -4.51
CA TYR A 87 -19.57 -2.39 -3.45
C TYR A 87 -20.40 -3.69 -3.50
N SER A 88 -20.67 -4.23 -4.69
CA SER A 88 -21.43 -5.46 -4.83
C SER A 88 -20.65 -6.66 -4.31
N PHE A 89 -19.34 -6.72 -4.55
CA PHE A 89 -18.46 -7.73 -3.93
C PHE A 89 -18.31 -7.51 -2.43
N ALA A 90 -18.04 -6.28 -2.03
CA ALA A 90 -17.95 -5.93 -0.62
C ALA A 90 -19.19 -6.34 0.18
N ALA A 91 -20.39 -6.28 -0.40
CA ALA A 91 -21.64 -6.60 0.27
C ALA A 91 -21.79 -8.07 0.70
N VAL A 92 -21.03 -9.01 0.14
CA VAL A 92 -21.19 -10.45 0.38
C VAL A 92 -19.99 -11.09 1.11
N ILE A 93 -18.89 -10.36 1.27
CA ILE A 93 -17.67 -10.86 1.90
C ILE A 93 -17.83 -10.87 3.43
N ASP A 94 -17.59 -12.02 4.04
CA ASP A 94 -17.52 -12.25 5.47
C ASP A 94 -16.07 -12.61 5.91
N PRO A 95 -15.78 -12.81 7.20
CA PRO A 95 -14.42 -13.12 7.65
C PRO A 95 -13.82 -14.39 7.00
N GLU A 96 -14.61 -15.44 6.80
CA GLU A 96 -14.14 -16.70 6.23
C GLU A 96 -13.77 -16.54 4.74
N SER A 97 -14.63 -15.93 3.97
CA SER A 97 -14.35 -15.62 2.55
C SER A 97 -13.22 -14.60 2.38
N LEU A 98 -13.12 -13.59 3.27
CA LEU A 98 -12.00 -12.66 3.26
C LEU A 98 -10.67 -13.36 3.51
N GLN A 99 -10.61 -14.28 4.50
CA GLN A 99 -9.40 -15.06 4.77
C GLN A 99 -8.98 -15.87 3.55
N ALA A 100 -9.92 -16.57 2.90
CA ALA A 100 -9.62 -17.39 1.74
C ALA A 100 -9.11 -16.54 0.54
N ILE A 101 -9.77 -15.42 0.27
CA ILE A 101 -9.36 -14.48 -0.80
C ILE A 101 -7.96 -13.92 -0.51
N ALA A 102 -7.73 -13.46 0.72
CA ALA A 102 -6.46 -12.86 1.11
C ALA A 102 -5.32 -13.88 1.12
N ALA A 103 -5.55 -15.11 1.60
CA ALA A 103 -4.55 -16.18 1.58
C ALA A 103 -4.08 -16.49 0.15
N GLN A 104 -5.02 -16.64 -0.79
CA GLN A 104 -4.71 -16.84 -2.20
C GLN A 104 -3.91 -15.68 -2.77
N LEU A 105 -4.35 -14.43 -2.53
CA LEU A 105 -3.65 -13.22 -2.98
C LEU A 105 -2.23 -13.14 -2.42
N TYR A 106 -2.05 -13.40 -1.14
CA TYR A 106 -0.74 -13.30 -0.50
C TYR A 106 0.24 -14.35 -1.00
N VAL A 107 -0.23 -15.56 -1.35
CA VAL A 107 0.58 -16.55 -2.08
C VAL A 107 0.95 -16.04 -3.48
N GLU A 108 0.04 -15.40 -4.21
CA GLU A 108 0.35 -14.79 -5.51
C GLU A 108 1.39 -13.65 -5.36
N MET A 109 1.29 -12.82 -4.33
CA MET A 109 2.28 -11.78 -4.00
C MET A 109 3.66 -12.37 -3.75
N LEU A 110 3.77 -13.41 -2.91
CA LEU A 110 5.04 -14.09 -2.65
C LEU A 110 5.66 -14.67 -3.92
N LYS A 111 4.85 -15.33 -4.75
CA LYS A 111 5.31 -15.89 -6.06
C LYS A 111 5.76 -14.80 -7.02
N ALA A 112 5.22 -13.59 -6.93
CA ALA A 112 5.62 -12.44 -7.75
C ALA A 112 6.85 -11.69 -7.21
N GLY A 113 7.25 -11.96 -5.93
CA GLY A 113 8.41 -11.37 -5.29
C GLY A 113 8.11 -10.28 -4.26
N TYR A 114 6.86 -10.08 -3.90
CA TYR A 114 6.49 -9.32 -2.71
C TYR A 114 6.71 -10.17 -1.46
N THR A 115 7.27 -9.61 -0.40
CA THR A 115 7.56 -10.33 0.85
C THR A 115 6.89 -9.73 2.07
N ARG A 116 6.36 -8.53 1.94
CA ARG A 116 5.54 -7.85 2.94
C ARG A 116 4.45 -7.05 2.24
N VAL A 117 3.29 -6.94 2.88
CA VAL A 117 2.15 -6.17 2.36
C VAL A 117 1.63 -5.20 3.42
N CYS A 118 1.35 -3.96 3.02
CA CYS A 118 0.56 -3.00 3.76
C CYS A 118 -0.90 -3.15 3.31
N GLU A 119 -1.72 -3.74 4.15
CA GLU A 119 -3.13 -4.03 3.84
C GLU A 119 -4.02 -2.91 4.37
N PHE A 120 -4.52 -2.08 3.46
CA PHE A 120 -5.40 -0.93 3.73
C PHE A 120 -6.83 -1.42 3.87
N HIS A 121 -7.22 -1.79 5.10
CA HIS A 121 -8.39 -2.59 5.40
C HIS A 121 -9.56 -1.75 5.90
N TYR A 122 -10.67 -1.72 5.15
CA TYR A 122 -11.88 -0.98 5.50
C TYR A 122 -13.18 -1.81 5.55
N LEU A 123 -13.13 -3.13 5.38
CA LEU A 123 -14.29 -3.99 5.64
C LEU A 123 -14.36 -4.37 7.12
N HIS A 124 -14.93 -3.52 7.96
CA HIS A 124 -14.94 -3.73 9.41
C HIS A 124 -16.16 -4.49 9.91
N HIS A 125 -17.32 -4.18 9.36
CA HIS A 125 -18.63 -4.60 9.88
C HIS A 125 -19.34 -5.56 8.94
N ARG A 126 -20.45 -6.09 9.39
CA ARG A 126 -21.40 -6.86 8.56
C ARG A 126 -21.91 -5.99 7.42
N PRO A 127 -22.47 -6.59 6.36
CA PRO A 127 -22.99 -5.83 5.21
C PRO A 127 -24.01 -4.75 5.57
N ASP A 128 -24.80 -4.94 6.64
CA ASP A 128 -25.78 -3.98 7.13
C ASP A 128 -25.15 -2.85 8.00
N GLY A 129 -23.84 -2.90 8.25
CA GLY A 129 -23.09 -1.96 9.09
C GLY A 129 -23.09 -2.31 10.57
N THR A 130 -23.69 -3.43 10.99
CA THR A 130 -23.62 -3.87 12.39
C THR A 130 -22.26 -4.54 12.69
N PRO A 131 -21.70 -4.35 13.90
CA PRO A 131 -20.45 -4.98 14.26
C PRO A 131 -20.58 -6.50 14.36
N TYR A 132 -19.48 -7.21 14.10
CA TYR A 132 -19.36 -8.61 14.48
C TYR A 132 -19.29 -8.75 16.00
N ALA A 133 -19.58 -9.95 16.54
CA ALA A 133 -19.45 -10.21 17.98
C ALA A 133 -18.02 -9.91 18.50
N GLN A 134 -17.02 -10.21 17.65
CA GLN A 134 -15.64 -9.80 17.80
C GLN A 134 -15.40 -8.66 16.80
N ALA A 135 -15.22 -7.46 17.30
CA ALA A 135 -15.17 -6.25 16.46
C ALA A 135 -14.05 -6.29 15.41
N GLU A 136 -12.95 -6.95 15.72
CA GLU A 136 -11.76 -7.13 14.86
C GLU A 136 -11.82 -8.38 13.95
N ALA A 137 -12.94 -9.11 13.87
CA ALA A 137 -13.05 -10.38 13.16
C ALA A 137 -12.54 -10.30 11.70
N MET A 138 -12.91 -9.25 10.98
CA MET A 138 -12.47 -9.04 9.59
C MET A 138 -10.95 -8.79 9.52
N SER A 139 -10.41 -8.01 10.44
CA SER A 139 -8.96 -7.75 10.54
C SER A 139 -8.18 -9.02 10.87
N LEU A 140 -8.68 -9.84 11.80
CA LEU A 140 -8.04 -11.11 12.18
C LEU A 140 -8.08 -12.15 11.06
N ALA A 141 -9.08 -12.10 10.18
CA ALA A 141 -9.11 -12.92 8.97
C ALA A 141 -7.91 -12.64 8.05
N LEU A 142 -7.52 -11.37 7.89
CA LEU A 142 -6.33 -10.98 7.14
C LEU A 142 -5.04 -11.41 7.82
N VAL A 143 -4.97 -11.30 9.16
CA VAL A 143 -3.83 -11.79 9.95
C VAL A 143 -3.67 -13.30 9.79
N ALA A 144 -4.77 -14.06 9.86
CA ALA A 144 -4.75 -15.50 9.65
C ALA A 144 -4.28 -15.85 8.24
N ALA A 145 -4.78 -15.15 7.22
CA ALA A 145 -4.38 -15.33 5.82
C ALA A 145 -2.88 -15.06 5.60
N ALA A 146 -2.35 -13.98 6.22
CA ALA A 146 -0.93 -13.65 6.10
C ALA A 146 -0.03 -14.71 6.76
N ARG A 147 -0.42 -15.21 7.92
CA ARG A 147 0.28 -16.31 8.61
C ARG A 147 0.24 -17.60 7.81
N GLU A 148 -0.93 -17.94 7.23
CA GLU A 148 -1.08 -19.11 6.37
C GLU A 148 -0.21 -19.05 5.11
N ALA A 149 -0.14 -17.88 4.47
CA ALA A 149 0.70 -17.66 3.29
C ALA A 149 2.20 -17.53 3.62
N GLY A 150 2.54 -17.07 4.84
CA GLY A 150 3.91 -16.78 5.24
C GLY A 150 4.43 -15.42 4.75
N ILE A 151 3.56 -14.43 4.54
CA ILE A 151 3.93 -13.07 4.15
C ILE A 151 3.95 -12.13 5.36
N GLY A 152 4.91 -11.21 5.45
CA GLY A 152 4.88 -10.17 6.47
C GLY A 152 3.71 -9.19 6.23
N LEU A 153 2.96 -8.86 7.29
CA LEU A 153 1.78 -8.01 7.22
C LEU A 153 1.98 -6.71 8.00
N THR A 154 1.72 -5.59 7.35
CA THR A 154 1.44 -4.32 8.02
C THR A 154 -0.05 -4.05 7.86
N LEU A 155 -0.82 -4.34 8.89
CA LEU A 155 -2.27 -4.15 8.88
C LEU A 155 -2.59 -2.69 9.15
N LEU A 156 -3.37 -2.09 8.27
CA LEU A 156 -3.77 -0.69 8.28
C LEU A 156 -5.30 -0.60 8.39
N PRO A 157 -5.88 -0.73 9.57
CA PRO A 157 -7.31 -0.48 9.75
C PRO A 157 -7.62 0.97 9.37
N VAL A 158 -8.74 1.18 8.69
CA VAL A 158 -9.06 2.45 8.04
C VAL A 158 -10.14 3.19 8.80
N LEU A 159 -9.90 4.45 9.14
CA LEU A 159 -10.95 5.36 9.56
C LEU A 159 -11.74 5.85 8.34
N TYR A 160 -13.06 5.62 8.34
CA TYR A 160 -13.99 6.03 7.30
C TYR A 160 -15.27 6.56 7.95
N MET A 161 -15.58 7.86 7.85
CA MET A 161 -16.65 8.50 8.61
C MET A 161 -17.72 9.19 7.76
N SER A 162 -17.36 9.71 6.59
CA SER A 162 -18.28 10.48 5.75
C SER A 162 -18.31 10.05 4.30
N GLY A 163 -19.45 10.29 3.64
CA GLY A 163 -19.67 9.94 2.23
C GLY A 163 -19.14 10.97 1.23
N GLY A 164 -18.57 12.08 1.70
CA GLY A 164 -18.05 13.16 0.86
C GLY A 164 -17.43 14.29 1.67
N PHE A 165 -16.77 15.24 0.98
CA PHE A 165 -16.14 16.43 1.61
C PHE A 165 -17.15 17.33 2.36
N ASP A 166 -18.42 17.28 1.99
CA ASP A 166 -19.53 17.98 2.65
C ASP A 166 -19.96 17.36 3.99
N GLY A 167 -19.30 16.28 4.41
CA GLY A 167 -19.59 15.60 5.66
C GLY A 167 -20.90 14.79 5.67
N ARG A 168 -21.50 14.54 4.49
CA ARG A 168 -22.73 13.73 4.40
C ARG A 168 -22.53 12.34 4.98
N ALA A 169 -23.61 11.80 5.56
CA ALA A 169 -23.62 10.47 6.15
C ALA A 169 -23.22 9.38 5.15
N LEU A 170 -22.68 8.29 5.67
CA LEU A 170 -22.37 7.10 4.88
C LEU A 170 -23.64 6.55 4.23
N GLY A 171 -23.55 6.29 2.92
CA GLY A 171 -24.58 5.56 2.21
C GLY A 171 -24.69 4.11 2.71
N GLU A 172 -25.80 3.44 2.41
CA GLU A 172 -26.07 2.08 2.88
C GLU A 172 -24.91 1.12 2.62
N ARG A 173 -24.33 1.12 1.40
CA ARG A 173 -23.20 0.27 1.01
C ARG A 173 -21.88 0.64 1.68
N GLN A 174 -21.77 1.83 2.27
CA GLN A 174 -20.57 2.31 2.96
C GLN A 174 -20.60 2.03 4.46
N ARG A 175 -21.79 1.72 5.06
CA ARG A 175 -21.94 1.55 6.51
C ARG A 175 -20.99 0.52 7.09
N ARG A 176 -20.71 -0.55 6.37
CA ARG A 176 -19.79 -1.59 6.80
C ARG A 176 -18.32 -1.14 6.92
N PHE A 177 -17.95 0.03 6.37
CA PHE A 177 -16.63 0.62 6.47
C PHE A 177 -16.50 1.58 7.66
N GLY A 178 -17.65 2.02 8.20
CA GLY A 178 -17.73 3.15 9.10
C GLY A 178 -17.22 2.89 10.50
N HIS A 179 -16.44 3.84 11.03
CA HIS A 179 -16.12 3.97 12.45
C HIS A 179 -16.28 5.41 12.87
N ASP A 180 -16.68 5.64 14.13
CA ASP A 180 -16.34 6.87 14.83
C ASP A 180 -14.90 6.82 15.34
N VAL A 181 -14.37 7.93 15.82
CA VAL A 181 -12.98 8.02 16.28
C VAL A 181 -12.73 7.08 17.45
N ASP A 182 -13.63 7.03 18.43
CA ASP A 182 -13.49 6.18 19.60
C ASP A 182 -13.50 4.69 19.25
N GLY A 183 -14.40 4.26 18.37
CA GLY A 183 -14.47 2.88 17.87
C GLY A 183 -13.22 2.50 17.13
N TYR A 184 -12.73 3.40 16.27
CA TYR A 184 -11.48 3.22 15.54
C TYR A 184 -10.27 3.08 16.45
N LEU A 185 -10.14 3.97 17.44
CA LEU A 185 -9.02 3.92 18.39
C LEU A 185 -9.06 2.67 19.26
N ARG A 186 -10.25 2.19 19.65
CA ARG A 186 -10.39 0.88 20.36
C ARG A 186 -9.96 -0.28 19.46
N LEU A 187 -10.33 -0.26 18.16
CA LEU A 187 -9.90 -1.27 17.21
C LEU A 187 -8.37 -1.30 17.08
N LEU A 188 -7.71 -0.14 17.00
CA LEU A 188 -6.24 -0.06 16.99
C LEU A 188 -5.64 -0.67 18.25
N ASP A 189 -6.15 -0.36 19.45
CA ASP A 189 -5.67 -0.94 20.71
C ASP A 189 -5.74 -2.48 20.70
N THR A 190 -6.89 -3.03 20.25
CA THR A 190 -7.09 -4.47 20.16
C THR A 190 -6.09 -5.11 19.19
N LEU A 191 -5.90 -4.51 18.02
CA LEU A 191 -5.01 -5.05 16.99
C LEU A 191 -3.53 -4.94 17.39
N HIS A 192 -3.12 -3.86 18.05
CA HIS A 192 -1.75 -3.74 18.59
C HIS A 192 -1.39 -4.84 19.59
N ALA A 193 -2.37 -5.38 20.32
CA ALA A 193 -2.14 -6.51 21.23
C ALA A 193 -1.80 -7.84 20.49
N HIS A 194 -2.09 -7.93 19.18
CA HIS A 194 -1.73 -9.05 18.33
C HIS A 194 -0.42 -8.88 17.56
N ALA A 195 0.21 -7.68 17.64
CA ALA A 195 1.44 -7.38 16.90
C ALA A 195 2.62 -8.29 17.34
N ASP A 196 3.41 -8.70 16.34
CA ASP A 196 4.61 -9.52 16.51
C ASP A 196 5.64 -9.15 15.41
N ASP A 197 6.66 -9.96 15.20
CA ASP A 197 7.70 -9.68 14.19
C ASP A 197 7.15 -9.71 12.75
N ASP A 198 6.11 -10.50 12.49
CA ASP A 198 5.50 -10.65 11.18
C ASP A 198 4.26 -9.74 10.99
N LEU A 199 3.63 -9.34 12.09
CA LEU A 199 2.47 -8.45 12.10
C LEU A 199 2.79 -7.10 12.71
N ARG A 200 2.75 -6.06 11.91
CA ARG A 200 2.75 -4.65 12.33
C ARG A 200 1.35 -4.06 12.18
N VAL A 201 1.02 -3.11 13.03
CA VAL A 201 -0.25 -2.35 12.94
C VAL A 201 0.09 -0.88 12.74
N GLY A 202 -0.48 -0.29 11.71
CA GLY A 202 -0.37 1.14 11.44
C GLY A 202 -1.74 1.81 11.45
N THR A 203 -1.78 3.05 11.01
CA THR A 203 -2.97 3.89 10.94
C THR A 203 -3.32 4.16 9.48
N ALA A 204 -4.58 4.09 9.12
CA ALA A 204 -5.04 4.56 7.83
C ALA A 204 -6.24 5.51 7.96
N LEU A 205 -6.13 6.62 7.26
CA LEU A 205 -7.21 7.58 7.04
C LEU A 205 -7.67 7.37 5.60
N HIS A 206 -8.94 6.99 5.37
CA HIS A 206 -9.33 6.60 4.01
C HIS A 206 -8.92 7.64 2.97
N SER A 207 -9.35 8.88 3.17
CA SER A 207 -9.07 10.03 2.32
C SER A 207 -9.59 11.29 3.01
N LEU A 208 -9.21 12.46 2.55
CA LEU A 208 -9.78 13.71 3.06
C LEU A 208 -11.29 13.84 2.83
N ARG A 209 -11.83 13.14 1.83
CA ARG A 209 -13.27 13.05 1.56
C ARG A 209 -14.01 12.29 2.66
N ALA A 210 -13.39 11.26 3.22
CA ALA A 210 -14.04 10.32 4.14
C ALA A 210 -13.70 10.57 5.62
N VAL A 211 -12.70 11.42 5.90
CA VAL A 211 -12.30 11.77 7.28
C VAL A 211 -12.46 13.26 7.49
N PRO A 212 -13.42 13.69 8.31
CA PRO A 212 -13.59 15.10 8.69
C PRO A 212 -12.35 15.65 9.41
N GLU A 213 -12.10 16.95 9.29
CA GLU A 213 -10.96 17.62 9.90
C GLU A 213 -10.81 17.38 11.40
N ALA A 214 -11.90 17.49 12.15
CA ALA A 214 -11.88 17.27 13.60
C ALA A 214 -11.42 15.85 13.95
N ALA A 215 -11.92 14.83 13.23
CA ALA A 215 -11.55 13.44 13.41
C ALA A 215 -10.08 13.20 13.01
N LEU A 216 -9.62 13.80 11.92
CA LEU A 216 -8.21 13.73 11.50
C LEU A 216 -7.30 14.24 12.61
N ARG A 217 -7.58 15.44 13.15
CA ARG A 217 -6.80 16.04 14.25
C ARG A 217 -6.83 15.19 15.52
N GLU A 218 -7.99 14.67 15.90
CA GLU A 218 -8.17 13.84 17.08
C GLU A 218 -7.37 12.54 16.99
N VAL A 219 -7.47 11.82 15.86
CA VAL A 219 -6.72 10.58 15.63
C VAL A 219 -5.23 10.86 15.65
N LEU A 220 -4.74 11.87 14.94
CA LEU A 220 -3.30 12.20 14.89
C LEU A 220 -2.76 12.66 16.25
N ALA A 221 -3.56 13.27 17.10
CA ALA A 221 -3.16 13.63 18.45
C ALA A 221 -3.09 12.43 19.43
N SER A 222 -3.71 11.30 19.07
CA SER A 222 -3.76 10.12 19.93
C SER A 222 -2.37 9.50 20.14
N PRO A 223 -2.01 9.12 21.39
CA PRO A 223 -0.79 8.36 21.65
C PRO A 223 -0.69 7.04 20.87
N ARG A 224 -1.84 6.46 20.47
CA ARG A 224 -1.92 5.21 19.69
C ARG A 224 -1.36 5.32 18.29
N VAL A 225 -1.31 6.54 17.75
CA VAL A 225 -0.87 6.85 16.38
C VAL A 225 0.54 7.45 16.34
N ARG A 226 1.20 7.60 17.49
CA ARG A 226 2.54 8.22 17.58
C ARG A 226 3.65 7.38 16.94
N THR A 227 3.43 6.09 16.81
CA THR A 227 4.39 5.15 16.20
C THR A 227 3.73 4.40 15.05
N GLY A 228 4.53 3.93 14.11
CA GLY A 228 4.03 3.21 12.94
C GLY A 228 3.64 4.12 11.77
N PRO A 229 3.35 3.49 10.61
CA PRO A 229 3.02 4.21 9.39
C PRO A 229 1.60 4.79 9.42
N ILE A 230 1.43 5.89 8.68
CA ILE A 230 0.12 6.54 8.45
C ILE A 230 -0.13 6.59 6.95
N HIS A 231 -1.17 5.92 6.49
CA HIS A 231 -1.52 5.87 5.08
C HIS A 231 -2.80 6.66 4.79
N ILE A 232 -2.85 7.29 3.61
CA ILE A 232 -4.03 8.02 3.12
C ILE A 232 -4.08 8.00 1.59
N HIS A 233 -5.24 7.74 0.98
CA HIS A 233 -5.46 8.03 -0.44
C HIS A 233 -5.56 9.54 -0.62
N ILE A 234 -4.84 10.08 -1.59
CA ILE A 234 -4.82 11.53 -1.80
C ILE A 234 -4.60 11.90 -3.27
N ALA A 235 -5.39 12.83 -3.76
CA ALA A 235 -5.29 13.38 -5.12
C ALA A 235 -5.27 12.30 -6.21
N GLU A 236 -6.00 11.19 -5.99
CA GLU A 236 -6.11 10.07 -6.93
C GLU A 236 -6.88 10.47 -8.18
N GLN A 237 -8.08 11.03 -7.99
CA GLN A 237 -9.02 11.40 -9.04
C GLN A 237 -9.09 12.91 -9.21
N ILE A 238 -9.19 13.38 -10.45
CA ILE A 238 -9.36 14.82 -10.72
C ILE A 238 -10.63 15.37 -10.06
N GLY A 239 -11.69 14.55 -9.96
CA GLY A 239 -12.92 14.90 -9.25
C GLY A 239 -12.69 15.13 -7.75
N GLU A 240 -11.82 14.35 -7.10
CA GLU A 240 -11.42 14.58 -5.70
C GLU A 240 -10.75 15.94 -5.54
N VAL A 241 -9.84 16.30 -6.44
CA VAL A 241 -9.15 17.60 -6.41
C VAL A 241 -10.15 18.74 -6.57
N GLN A 242 -11.09 18.62 -7.51
CA GLN A 242 -12.11 19.64 -7.77
C GLN A 242 -13.06 19.82 -6.56
N ASP A 243 -13.52 18.72 -5.98
CA ASP A 243 -14.41 18.75 -4.81
C ASP A 243 -13.70 19.33 -3.57
N CYS A 244 -12.43 18.99 -3.37
CA CYS A 244 -11.64 19.55 -2.28
C CYS A 244 -11.45 21.05 -2.43
N LEU A 245 -11.10 21.52 -3.64
CA LEU A 245 -11.00 22.94 -3.96
C LEU A 245 -12.34 23.67 -3.71
N ALA A 246 -13.44 23.09 -4.16
CA ALA A 246 -14.76 23.72 -4.04
C ALA A 246 -15.24 23.83 -2.58
N ILE A 247 -14.96 22.82 -1.74
CA ILE A 247 -15.52 22.73 -0.39
C ILE A 247 -14.53 23.23 0.67
N ARG A 248 -13.22 22.93 0.51
CA ARG A 248 -12.18 23.28 1.49
C ARG A 248 -11.30 24.46 1.07
N GLY A 249 -11.45 24.96 -0.15
CA GLY A 249 -10.71 26.12 -0.68
C GLY A 249 -9.23 25.87 -0.99
N ALA A 250 -8.79 24.60 -0.92
CA ALA A 250 -7.41 24.20 -1.19
C ALA A 250 -7.37 22.85 -1.89
N ARG A 251 -6.28 22.53 -2.58
CA ARG A 251 -6.05 21.20 -3.16
C ARG A 251 -5.80 20.17 -2.06
N PRO A 252 -6.03 18.87 -2.31
CA PRO A 252 -5.92 17.85 -1.27
C PRO A 252 -4.58 17.84 -0.53
N VAL A 253 -3.46 17.88 -1.26
CA VAL A 253 -2.13 17.86 -0.65
C VAL A 253 -1.83 19.15 0.09
N GLU A 254 -2.15 20.30 -0.50
CA GLU A 254 -2.02 21.60 0.16
C GLU A 254 -2.78 21.61 1.49
N TRP A 255 -4.06 21.20 1.44
CA TRP A 255 -4.91 21.15 2.61
C TRP A 255 -4.36 20.21 3.70
N LEU A 256 -3.93 18.99 3.31
CA LEU A 256 -3.38 18.03 4.27
C LEU A 256 -2.16 18.62 5.01
N PHE A 257 -1.22 19.20 4.28
CA PHE A 257 0.00 19.77 4.86
C PHE A 257 -0.24 21.03 5.70
N ASP A 258 -1.35 21.73 5.50
CA ASP A 258 -1.72 22.90 6.30
C ASP A 258 -2.45 22.50 7.60
N HIS A 259 -2.97 21.24 7.69
CA HIS A 259 -3.76 20.75 8.81
C HIS A 259 -3.15 19.58 9.57
N ALA A 260 -2.06 18.99 9.06
CA ALA A 260 -1.35 17.88 9.67
C ALA A 260 0.17 18.03 9.50
N GLU A 261 0.92 17.54 10.49
CA GLU A 261 2.37 17.39 10.38
C GLU A 261 2.66 16.13 9.56
N VAL A 262 2.94 16.30 8.26
CA VAL A 262 3.26 15.21 7.35
C VAL A 262 4.76 14.97 7.37
N ASP A 263 5.17 13.82 7.86
CA ASP A 263 6.56 13.41 8.06
C ASP A 263 6.89 12.06 7.36
N ALA A 264 8.05 11.50 7.64
CA ALA A 264 8.53 10.24 7.05
C ALA A 264 7.67 9.00 7.38
N ARG A 265 6.73 9.09 8.33
CA ARG A 265 5.78 7.99 8.65
C ARG A 265 4.62 7.93 7.68
N TRP A 266 4.40 8.98 6.89
CA TRP A 266 3.27 9.04 5.97
C TRP A 266 3.54 8.33 4.66
N CYS A 267 2.54 7.57 4.21
CA CYS A 267 2.42 7.07 2.86
C CYS A 267 1.22 7.75 2.17
N LEU A 268 1.52 8.59 1.21
CA LEU A 268 0.54 9.30 0.40
C LEU A 268 0.23 8.45 -0.83
N VAL A 269 -0.89 7.71 -0.78
CA VAL A 269 -1.23 6.73 -1.81
C VAL A 269 -1.75 7.43 -3.05
N HIS A 270 -1.31 6.98 -4.22
CA HIS A 270 -1.50 7.54 -5.56
C HIS A 270 -0.78 8.87 -5.76
N ALA A 271 -1.24 9.95 -5.12
CA ALA A 271 -0.71 11.30 -5.34
C ALA A 271 -0.60 11.66 -6.83
N THR A 272 -1.60 11.24 -7.63
CA THR A 272 -1.56 11.28 -9.10
C THR A 272 -1.60 12.71 -9.64
N HIS A 273 -2.50 13.53 -9.09
CA HIS A 273 -2.77 14.88 -9.58
C HIS A 273 -2.10 15.95 -8.73
N LEU A 274 -0.78 16.10 -8.89
CA LEU A 274 0.04 17.07 -8.16
C LEU A 274 0.41 18.29 -9.01
N THR A 275 0.52 19.45 -8.36
CA THR A 275 1.26 20.59 -8.88
C THR A 275 2.76 20.42 -8.62
N GLU A 276 3.61 21.25 -9.26
CA GLU A 276 5.04 21.26 -8.97
C GLU A 276 5.33 21.61 -7.51
N ALA A 277 4.58 22.53 -6.91
CA ALA A 277 4.71 22.92 -5.51
C ALA A 277 4.34 21.77 -4.55
N GLU A 278 3.23 21.06 -4.82
CA GLU A 278 2.83 19.87 -4.05
C GLU A 278 3.88 18.76 -4.17
N THR A 279 4.39 18.52 -5.37
CA THR A 279 5.45 17.52 -5.64
C THR A 279 6.70 17.81 -4.81
N ALA A 280 7.17 19.07 -4.81
CA ALA A 280 8.32 19.49 -4.02
C ALA A 280 8.04 19.40 -2.51
N ARG A 281 6.84 19.75 -2.06
CA ARG A 281 6.45 19.73 -0.64
C ARG A 281 6.43 18.29 -0.10
N ILE A 282 5.87 17.33 -0.85
CA ILE A 282 5.89 15.90 -0.48
C ILE A 282 7.33 15.40 -0.40
N ALA A 283 8.15 15.66 -1.43
CA ALA A 283 9.55 15.23 -1.45
C ALA A 283 10.34 15.75 -0.24
N ALA A 284 10.13 17.02 0.13
CA ALA A 284 10.82 17.66 1.25
C ALA A 284 10.38 17.16 2.63
N SER A 285 9.16 16.65 2.78
CA SER A 285 8.63 16.18 4.06
C SER A 285 9.21 14.84 4.51
N GLY A 286 9.81 14.08 3.61
CA GLY A 286 10.25 12.71 3.83
C GLY A 286 9.13 11.67 3.72
N ALA A 287 7.88 12.08 3.49
CA ALA A 287 6.78 11.16 3.22
C ALA A 287 7.04 10.31 1.97
N VAL A 288 6.45 9.12 1.94
CA VAL A 288 6.56 8.19 0.82
C VAL A 288 5.35 8.35 -0.11
N ALA A 289 5.58 8.49 -1.40
CA ALA A 289 4.51 8.32 -2.39
C ALA A 289 4.28 6.82 -2.62
N GLY A 290 3.08 6.33 -2.27
CA GLY A 290 2.66 4.93 -2.48
C GLY A 290 1.98 4.80 -3.84
N LEU A 291 2.72 4.42 -4.87
CA LEU A 291 2.27 4.41 -6.25
C LEU A 291 1.68 3.06 -6.64
N CYS A 292 0.56 3.07 -7.36
CA CYS A 292 -0.16 1.87 -7.80
C CYS A 292 -0.40 1.89 -9.31
N PRO A 293 0.68 1.91 -10.13
CA PRO A 293 0.60 2.22 -11.57
C PRO A 293 -0.32 1.31 -12.37
N THR A 294 -0.47 0.04 -12.01
CA THR A 294 -1.39 -0.85 -12.72
C THR A 294 -2.85 -0.51 -12.42
N THR A 295 -3.19 -0.16 -11.19
CA THR A 295 -4.54 0.31 -10.82
C THR A 295 -4.83 1.67 -11.42
N GLU A 296 -3.92 2.63 -11.31
CA GLU A 296 -4.03 3.97 -11.87
C GLU A 296 -4.26 3.93 -13.39
N ALA A 297 -3.58 3.00 -14.09
CA ALA A 297 -3.80 2.76 -15.52
C ALA A 297 -5.15 2.07 -15.80
N ASN A 298 -5.55 1.11 -14.97
CA ASN A 298 -6.80 0.37 -15.12
C ASN A 298 -8.04 1.26 -14.90
N LEU A 299 -7.97 2.15 -13.91
CA LEU A 299 -9.05 3.08 -13.58
C LEU A 299 -9.02 4.36 -14.43
N GLY A 300 -7.93 4.59 -15.16
CA GLY A 300 -7.78 5.80 -15.98
C GLY A 300 -7.53 7.06 -15.14
N ASP A 301 -6.88 6.94 -13.99
CA ASP A 301 -6.66 8.03 -13.03
C ASP A 301 -5.74 9.11 -13.60
N GLY A 302 -4.61 8.69 -14.16
CA GLY A 302 -3.60 9.59 -14.70
C GLY A 302 -2.18 9.09 -14.46
N LEU A 303 -1.23 10.00 -14.52
CA LEU A 303 0.20 9.68 -14.35
C LEU A 303 0.81 10.54 -13.25
N PHE A 304 1.39 9.87 -12.26
CA PHE A 304 2.20 10.53 -11.23
C PHE A 304 3.39 11.29 -11.85
N PRO A 305 3.76 12.50 -11.38
CA PRO A 305 4.86 13.30 -11.94
C PRO A 305 6.25 12.77 -11.54
N LEU A 306 6.55 11.51 -11.90
CA LEU A 306 7.74 10.77 -11.46
C LEU A 306 9.04 11.54 -11.66
N ALA A 307 9.23 12.14 -12.84
CA ALA A 307 10.49 12.82 -13.17
C ALA A 307 10.78 13.99 -12.21
N ALA A 308 9.79 14.85 -12.00
CA ALA A 308 9.91 15.98 -11.09
C ALA A 308 10.09 15.51 -9.63
N TYR A 309 9.40 14.46 -9.24
CA TYR A 309 9.49 13.89 -7.90
C TYR A 309 10.87 13.31 -7.59
N LEU A 310 11.46 12.57 -8.55
CA LEU A 310 12.82 12.04 -8.43
C LEU A 310 13.86 13.17 -8.41
N ASP A 311 13.67 14.22 -9.22
CA ASP A 311 14.56 15.40 -9.22
C ASP A 311 14.51 16.17 -7.88
N ALA A 312 13.35 16.15 -7.21
CA ALA A 312 13.20 16.71 -5.86
C ALA A 312 13.70 15.77 -4.74
N GLY A 313 14.22 14.59 -5.08
CA GLY A 313 14.71 13.61 -4.09
C GLY A 313 13.60 12.89 -3.31
N GLY A 314 12.39 12.84 -3.85
CA GLY A 314 11.24 12.22 -3.21
C GLY A 314 11.36 10.70 -3.07
N ALA A 315 10.84 10.17 -1.96
CA ALA A 315 10.80 8.74 -1.68
C ALA A 315 9.49 8.13 -2.19
N PHE A 316 9.58 6.98 -2.87
CA PHE A 316 8.39 6.26 -3.36
C PHE A 316 8.49 4.76 -3.10
N GLY A 317 7.35 4.12 -3.01
CA GLY A 317 7.20 2.68 -3.07
C GLY A 317 6.05 2.31 -4.00
N ILE A 318 5.81 1.03 -4.18
CA ILE A 318 4.75 0.51 -5.07
C ILE A 318 3.75 -0.34 -4.31
N GLY A 319 2.51 -0.34 -4.78
CA GLY A 319 1.41 -1.16 -4.30
C GLY A 319 0.65 -1.81 -5.44
N SER A 320 0.03 -2.97 -5.20
CA SER A 320 -0.83 -3.66 -6.18
C SER A 320 -2.30 -3.26 -6.10
N ASP A 321 -2.67 -2.56 -5.04
CA ASP A 321 -3.95 -1.89 -4.76
C ASP A 321 -5.20 -2.74 -5.06
N SER A 322 -5.84 -2.58 -6.23
CA SER A 322 -7.05 -3.34 -6.63
C SER A 322 -6.77 -4.73 -7.18
N HIS A 323 -5.48 -5.09 -7.32
CA HIS A 323 -5.01 -6.42 -7.77
C HIS A 323 -5.45 -6.84 -9.17
N ILE A 324 -5.61 -5.89 -10.09
CA ILE A 324 -5.73 -6.20 -11.52
C ILE A 324 -4.43 -6.86 -12.03
N SER A 325 -3.31 -6.45 -11.46
CA SER A 325 -2.01 -7.13 -11.54
C SER A 325 -1.42 -7.34 -10.15
N VAL A 326 -0.60 -8.39 -9.98
CA VAL A 326 0.14 -8.69 -8.76
C VAL A 326 1.61 -8.92 -9.12
N SER A 327 2.29 -7.88 -9.62
CA SER A 327 3.67 -7.99 -10.09
C SER A 327 4.46 -6.69 -9.87
N PRO A 328 5.48 -6.70 -8.99
CA PRO A 328 6.32 -5.52 -8.78
C PRO A 328 7.04 -5.07 -10.06
N VAL A 329 7.36 -6.01 -10.95
CA VAL A 329 8.00 -5.69 -12.24
C VAL A 329 7.04 -4.96 -13.16
N GLU A 330 5.76 -5.32 -13.14
CA GLU A 330 4.73 -4.65 -13.94
C GLU A 330 4.43 -3.25 -13.42
N GLU A 331 4.30 -3.07 -12.10
CA GLU A 331 4.16 -1.75 -11.48
C GLU A 331 5.29 -0.81 -11.92
N LEU A 332 6.55 -1.23 -11.75
CA LEU A 332 7.70 -0.42 -12.13
C LEU A 332 7.78 -0.17 -13.64
N ARG A 333 7.32 -1.12 -14.47
CA ARG A 333 7.28 -0.94 -15.92
C ARG A 333 6.25 0.09 -16.33
N TRP A 334 5.04 0.05 -15.76
CA TRP A 334 3.99 1.05 -16.03
C TRP A 334 4.42 2.43 -15.55
N LEU A 335 5.06 2.52 -14.37
CA LEU A 335 5.58 3.78 -13.85
C LEU A 335 6.55 4.46 -14.83
N GLU A 336 7.47 3.72 -15.43
CA GLU A 336 8.41 4.25 -16.43
C GLU A 336 7.74 4.46 -17.79
N TYR A 337 6.93 3.49 -18.27
CA TYR A 337 6.36 3.56 -19.62
C TYR A 337 5.30 4.65 -19.73
N GLY A 338 4.52 4.91 -18.71
CA GLY A 338 3.62 6.06 -18.66
C GLY A 338 4.36 7.37 -18.90
N GLN A 339 5.50 7.56 -18.21
CA GLN A 339 6.34 8.75 -18.42
C GLN A 339 6.92 8.83 -19.84
N ARG A 340 7.35 7.70 -20.42
CA ARG A 340 7.87 7.68 -21.80
C ARG A 340 6.81 8.10 -22.81
N LEU A 341 5.60 7.57 -22.69
CA LEU A 341 4.48 7.89 -23.56
C LEU A 341 4.09 9.37 -23.45
N LEU A 342 4.00 9.88 -22.22
CA LEU A 342 3.67 11.28 -21.95
C LEU A 342 4.72 12.24 -22.55
N THR A 343 5.99 11.97 -22.32
CA THR A 343 7.07 12.88 -22.69
C THR A 343 7.67 12.60 -24.08
N ARG A 344 7.35 11.46 -24.70
CA ARG A 344 7.94 10.96 -25.97
C ARG A 344 9.48 10.85 -25.87
N ARG A 345 9.99 10.49 -24.69
CA ARG A 345 11.42 10.31 -24.38
C ARG A 345 11.64 8.94 -23.76
N ARG A 346 12.89 8.49 -23.72
CA ARG A 346 13.27 7.20 -23.12
C ARG A 346 14.05 7.42 -21.82
N ASN A 347 14.08 6.37 -20.99
CA ASN A 347 14.93 6.28 -19.79
C ASN A 347 14.66 7.44 -18.81
N ILE A 348 13.40 7.70 -18.51
CA ILE A 348 12.97 8.85 -17.71
C ILE A 348 13.44 8.73 -16.26
N ALA A 349 13.36 7.55 -15.64
CA ALA A 349 13.82 7.33 -14.27
C ALA A 349 15.35 7.31 -14.13
N ALA A 350 16.10 7.07 -15.22
CA ALA A 350 17.57 7.13 -15.21
C ALA A 350 18.05 8.58 -15.28
N ARG A 351 18.24 9.23 -14.11
CA ARG A 351 18.53 10.65 -13.98
C ARG A 351 20.00 11.03 -14.25
N GLN A 352 20.90 10.05 -14.35
CA GLN A 352 22.32 10.28 -14.57
C GLN A 352 22.83 9.46 -15.78
N PRO A 353 23.87 9.95 -16.52
CA PRO A 353 24.51 9.16 -17.57
C PRO A 353 24.98 7.80 -17.06
N GLY A 354 24.66 6.73 -17.78
CA GLY A 354 25.02 5.36 -17.42
C GLY A 354 24.12 4.68 -16.40
N ALA A 355 23.16 5.41 -15.79
CA ALA A 355 22.20 4.82 -14.85
C ALA A 355 21.22 3.86 -15.56
N SER A 356 20.87 2.77 -14.88
CA SER A 356 19.85 1.82 -15.32
C SER A 356 18.47 2.23 -14.78
N VAL A 357 17.48 2.30 -15.68
CA VAL A 357 16.07 2.55 -15.28
C VAL A 357 15.57 1.47 -14.31
N GLY A 358 15.82 0.20 -14.64
CA GLY A 358 15.35 -0.91 -13.78
C GLY A 358 15.99 -0.88 -12.39
N GLU A 359 17.28 -0.60 -12.31
CA GLU A 359 17.99 -0.48 -11.03
C GLU A 359 17.47 0.72 -10.22
N THR A 360 17.33 1.88 -10.85
CA THR A 360 16.85 3.10 -10.18
C THR A 360 15.45 2.88 -9.58
N LEU A 361 14.53 2.33 -10.36
CA LEU A 361 13.16 2.09 -9.91
C LEU A 361 13.09 1.01 -8.84
N TRP A 362 13.80 -0.12 -9.03
CA TRP A 362 13.81 -1.21 -8.06
C TRP A 362 14.35 -0.75 -6.70
N ARG A 363 15.50 -0.07 -6.71
CA ARG A 363 16.11 0.47 -5.49
C ARG A 363 15.26 1.53 -4.82
N GLY A 364 14.65 2.42 -5.62
CA GLY A 364 13.76 3.46 -5.10
C GLY A 364 12.55 2.85 -4.40
N ALA A 365 11.90 1.87 -5.03
CA ALA A 365 10.74 1.19 -4.47
C ALA A 365 11.08 0.37 -3.21
N LEU A 366 12.23 -0.32 -3.19
CA LEU A 366 12.72 -1.00 -1.99
C LEU A 366 12.97 -0.02 -0.84
N ALA A 367 13.69 1.07 -1.11
CA ALA A 367 14.05 2.04 -0.09
C ALA A 367 12.82 2.78 0.47
N GLY A 368 11.85 3.13 -0.37
CA GLY A 368 10.61 3.74 0.08
C GLY A 368 9.69 2.76 0.80
N GLY A 369 9.63 1.51 0.33
CA GLY A 369 8.81 0.47 0.96
C GLY A 369 9.35 -0.05 2.30
N ALA A 370 10.62 0.20 2.62
CA ALA A 370 11.25 -0.21 3.88
C ALA A 370 11.12 0.83 5.00
N ARG A 371 10.54 2.01 4.72
CA ARG A 371 10.29 3.07 5.72
C ARG A 371 9.03 2.80 6.50
#